data_ccca56c3fa31f000d040570581106f48
#
_entry.id   ccca56c3fa31f000d040570581106f48
#
_cell.length_a   1.000
_cell.length_b   1.000
_cell.length_c   1.000
_cell.angle_alpha   90.00
_cell.angle_beta   90.00
_cell.angle_gamma   90.00
#
_symmetry.space_group_name_H-M   'P 1'
#
loop_
_entity.id
_entity.type
_entity.pdbx_description
1 polymer ?
#
loop_
_entity_poly.entity_id
_entity_poly.type
_entity_poly.pdbx_seq_one_letter_code
_entity_poly.pdbx_strand_id
1 'polypeptide(L)'
;MFSRWMLAAMLVAAATGVMLGPASLALEPADPDLMPEARRLLDYLESQYGREILTGISRFGGGPPAVLHRTGREPAVSGTDIYGFHTKFGEQYHSVVRGVVADCTRWWHQKGGIVTLHYHWGKPGDADGSAWVGGARGTGRLDLARAATPGTEEHDVFIQDLSVTADYLQQLADAKVPVLWRPFHEIDGGWFWWTDAKTPENTAALWRAMFDYLVKERGLHNLIWVYNAAHRANALGRDATFEENVAHRRRFYPGAAYVDIASIDTYANRDLGWGAPQDDARRRAHELMEQVSPGKILAIAEDSALVNPDVAQEEGPSWLYCLAWFAGDADWMRHAYRHEHMLTLDELPLLVEHNVMPNVRIEGPADGAVLDGPNVELEGRASDRNGNLEGVTIHALSGPWLNWFERGDAAVAEAIPEGTRLGEAQVEPGGRWTFTWRGAPAGYHNLVAFARDAAGAVACSNGVRVTVGIGNLARGRLVSASSTSEHGGELDDAVDGDPNTMWWSDKAQPDPQWLAVDLGSARTVGGVSVTWWKAYARAYTVQVSSDGSQWREVAGIENRRNHPGDSDLIRFEPVQARHVRLHCTGRAVDWQAYTVFELGIYEAIPE
;
A
#
# COMPACT_ATOMS: atom_id res chain seq x y z
N MET A 1 -46.25 73.99 -22.35
CA MET A 1 -46.89 74.14 -21.03
C MET A 1 -46.64 72.83 -20.28
N PHE A 2 -45.98 72.98 -19.13
CA PHE A 2 -45.82 72.01 -18.01
C PHE A 2 -45.41 70.56 -18.32
N SER A 3 -44.19 70.16 -18.27
CA SER A 3 -43.33 69.83 -17.13
C SER A 3 -43.93 68.90 -16.08
N ARG A 4 -43.42 67.68 -15.98
CA ARG A 4 -43.26 66.97 -14.69
C ARG A 4 -42.15 65.91 -14.77
N TRP A 5 -41.10 66.21 -14.05
CA TRP A 5 -40.00 65.26 -13.71
C TRP A 5 -40.51 64.28 -12.65
N MET A 6 -40.27 62.97 -12.86
CA MET A 6 -40.28 62.00 -11.78
C MET A 6 -38.96 61.23 -11.79
N LEU A 7 -38.16 61.50 -10.79
CA LEU A 7 -37.02 60.68 -10.41
C LEU A 7 -37.52 59.30 -10.00
N ALA A 8 -37.08 58.25 -10.70
CA ALA A 8 -37.17 56.87 -10.21
C ALA A 8 -35.81 56.50 -9.66
N ALA A 9 -35.71 56.32 -8.33
CA ALA A 9 -34.58 55.75 -7.62
C ALA A 9 -34.54 54.26 -7.93
N MET A 10 -33.54 53.77 -8.65
CA MET A 10 -33.24 52.34 -8.78
C MET A 10 -32.51 51.92 -7.50
N LEU A 11 -33.21 51.14 -6.65
CA LEU A 11 -32.58 50.31 -5.64
C LEU A 11 -31.88 49.13 -6.37
N VAL A 12 -30.56 49.14 -6.33
CA VAL A 12 -29.77 47.93 -6.69
C VAL A 12 -29.77 47.02 -5.46
N ALA A 13 -30.61 46.02 -5.46
CA ALA A 13 -30.50 44.89 -4.56
C ALA A 13 -29.38 43.98 -5.08
N ALA A 14 -28.24 43.98 -4.40
CA ALA A 14 -27.21 42.97 -4.57
C ALA A 14 -27.77 41.62 -4.09
N ALA A 15 -28.23 40.80 -5.02
CA ALA A 15 -28.52 39.42 -4.75
C ALA A 15 -27.16 38.68 -4.63
N THR A 16 -26.74 38.42 -3.40
CA THR A 16 -25.70 37.40 -3.14
C THR A 16 -26.32 36.05 -3.51
N GLY A 17 -26.08 35.64 -4.74
CA GLY A 17 -26.38 34.28 -5.19
C GLY A 17 -25.47 33.30 -4.44
N VAL A 18 -25.97 32.77 -3.35
CA VAL A 18 -25.46 31.52 -2.81
C VAL A 18 -25.78 30.46 -3.88
N MET A 19 -24.79 30.05 -4.62
CA MET A 19 -24.88 28.88 -5.45
C MET A 19 -25.04 27.71 -4.47
N LEU A 20 -26.28 27.26 -4.26
CA LEU A 20 -26.56 25.96 -3.71
C LEU A 20 -25.99 24.97 -4.71
N GLY A 21 -24.86 24.34 -4.35
CA GLY A 21 -24.39 23.15 -5.06
C GLY A 21 -25.53 22.13 -5.15
N PRO A 22 -25.49 21.21 -6.11
CA PRO A 22 -26.52 20.20 -6.23
C PRO A 22 -26.69 19.54 -4.87
N ALA A 23 -27.93 19.51 -4.36
CA ALA A 23 -28.25 18.79 -3.14
C ALA A 23 -27.76 17.35 -3.36
N SER A 24 -26.77 16.92 -2.60
CA SER A 24 -26.36 15.54 -2.53
C SER A 24 -27.61 14.74 -2.17
N LEU A 25 -28.11 13.95 -3.11
CA LEU A 25 -29.08 12.93 -2.80
C LEU A 25 -28.34 11.94 -1.91
N ALA A 26 -28.58 12.00 -0.60
CA ALA A 26 -28.04 11.00 0.31
C ALA A 26 -28.48 9.62 -0.22
N LEU A 27 -27.51 8.79 -0.61
CA LEU A 27 -27.80 7.45 -1.10
C LEU A 27 -28.38 6.65 0.07
N GLU A 28 -29.50 5.98 -0.17
CA GLU A 28 -29.97 4.99 0.81
C GLU A 28 -28.93 3.87 0.87
N PRO A 29 -28.35 3.58 2.04
CA PRO A 29 -27.40 2.51 2.17
C PRO A 29 -28.02 1.16 1.84
N ALA A 30 -27.21 0.22 1.34
CA ALA A 30 -27.66 -1.14 1.11
C ALA A 30 -28.15 -1.81 2.39
N ASP A 31 -27.46 -1.57 3.50
CA ASP A 31 -27.91 -1.92 4.85
C ASP A 31 -28.57 -0.70 5.52
N PRO A 32 -29.91 -0.71 5.71
CA PRO A 32 -30.61 0.42 6.34
C PRO A 32 -30.27 0.59 7.83
N ASP A 33 -29.73 -0.47 8.47
CA ASP A 33 -29.41 -0.52 9.88
C ASP A 33 -27.90 -0.34 10.14
N LEU A 34 -27.16 0.28 9.20
CA LEU A 34 -25.72 0.55 9.37
C LEU A 34 -25.42 1.12 10.75
N MET A 35 -24.41 0.55 11.41
CA MET A 35 -23.91 1.08 12.68
C MET A 35 -23.41 2.54 12.53
N PRO A 36 -23.43 3.35 13.60
CA PRO A 36 -23.12 4.78 13.52
C PRO A 36 -21.75 5.09 12.88
N GLU A 37 -20.73 4.27 13.13
CA GLU A 37 -19.39 4.43 12.58
C GLU A 37 -19.38 4.17 11.06
N ALA A 38 -20.07 3.14 10.61
CA ALA A 38 -20.20 2.82 9.19
C ALA A 38 -21.04 3.86 8.44
N ARG A 39 -22.12 4.36 9.08
CA ARG A 39 -22.93 5.44 8.52
C ARG A 39 -22.12 6.73 8.36
N ARG A 40 -21.37 7.14 9.39
CA ARG A 40 -20.47 8.30 9.31
C ARG A 40 -19.44 8.16 8.19
N LEU A 41 -18.85 6.97 8.06
CA LEU A 41 -17.90 6.72 6.98
C LEU A 41 -18.58 6.85 5.61
N LEU A 42 -19.74 6.23 5.42
CA LEU A 42 -20.45 6.29 4.14
C LEU A 42 -20.85 7.73 3.80
N ASP A 43 -21.39 8.50 4.75
CA ASP A 43 -21.73 9.91 4.57
C ASP A 43 -20.50 10.76 4.15
N TYR A 44 -19.34 10.47 4.75
CA TYR A 44 -18.10 11.12 4.35
C TYR A 44 -17.70 10.74 2.92
N LEU A 45 -17.73 9.45 2.58
CA LEU A 45 -17.38 8.97 1.23
C LEU A 45 -18.29 9.57 0.16
N GLU A 46 -19.59 9.67 0.44
CA GLU A 46 -20.56 10.35 -0.44
C GLU A 46 -20.20 11.83 -0.64
N SER A 47 -19.87 12.52 0.45
CA SER A 47 -19.49 13.94 0.39
C SER A 47 -18.17 14.19 -0.32
N GLN A 48 -17.28 13.19 -0.33
CA GLN A 48 -15.96 13.25 -0.93
C GLN A 48 -15.97 12.92 -2.43
N TYR A 49 -16.93 12.10 -2.87
CA TYR A 49 -17.02 11.69 -4.28
C TYR A 49 -17.14 12.88 -5.21
N GLY A 50 -16.30 12.91 -6.26
CA GLY A 50 -16.23 14.00 -7.21
C GLY A 50 -15.38 15.20 -6.77
N ARG A 51 -14.61 15.03 -5.69
CA ARG A 51 -13.62 16.03 -5.23
C ARG A 51 -12.21 15.48 -5.40
N GLU A 52 -11.54 15.13 -4.31
CA GLU A 52 -10.23 14.50 -4.34
C GLU A 52 -10.36 12.98 -4.27
N ILE A 53 -9.35 12.27 -4.76
CA ILE A 53 -9.31 10.80 -4.78
C ILE A 53 -8.58 10.29 -3.54
N LEU A 54 -9.22 9.40 -2.77
CA LEU A 54 -8.58 8.75 -1.64
C LEU A 54 -7.47 7.80 -2.11
N THR A 55 -6.26 7.99 -1.60
CA THR A 55 -5.14 7.08 -1.89
C THR A 55 -5.31 5.75 -1.18
N GLY A 56 -5.02 4.66 -1.87
CA GLY A 56 -5.13 3.32 -1.31
C GLY A 56 -3.94 2.43 -1.66
N ILE A 57 -3.65 1.46 -0.81
CA ILE A 57 -2.64 0.43 -1.04
C ILE A 57 -3.12 -0.93 -0.54
N SER A 58 -2.82 -1.98 -1.32
CA SER A 58 -2.97 -3.35 -0.86
C SER A 58 -1.82 -3.76 0.06
N ARG A 59 -2.13 -4.49 1.14
CA ARG A 59 -1.10 -5.10 1.99
C ARG A 59 -0.23 -6.11 1.25
N PHE A 60 -0.72 -6.70 0.19
CA PHE A 60 0.07 -7.57 -0.68
C PHE A 60 1.26 -6.84 -1.32
N GLY A 61 1.09 -5.56 -1.64
CA GLY A 61 2.14 -4.66 -2.14
C GLY A 61 3.05 -4.04 -1.07
N GLY A 62 3.04 -4.57 0.15
CA GLY A 62 3.81 -4.05 1.28
C GLY A 62 3.01 -3.15 2.22
N GLY A 63 1.80 -2.76 1.83
CA GLY A 63 0.86 -1.99 2.66
C GLY A 63 1.27 -0.56 2.99
N PRO A 64 0.58 0.06 3.96
CA PRO A 64 0.88 1.43 4.39
C PRO A 64 2.34 1.70 4.78
N PRO A 65 3.07 0.78 5.45
CA PRO A 65 4.48 1.02 5.78
C PRO A 65 5.38 1.22 4.56
N ALA A 66 5.16 0.46 3.47
CA ALA A 66 5.93 0.61 2.25
C ALA A 66 5.67 1.96 1.56
N VAL A 67 4.44 2.45 1.64
CA VAL A 67 4.05 3.77 1.12
C VAL A 67 4.68 4.88 1.95
N LEU A 68 4.55 4.83 3.27
CA LEU A 68 5.14 5.82 4.17
C LEU A 68 6.65 5.94 3.93
N HIS A 69 7.32 4.80 3.77
CA HIS A 69 8.76 4.81 3.47
C HIS A 69 9.09 5.57 2.19
N ARG A 70 8.37 5.29 1.11
CA ARG A 70 8.68 5.83 -0.22
C ARG A 70 8.26 7.29 -0.38
N THR A 71 7.19 7.69 0.28
CA THR A 71 6.52 8.98 0.03
C THR A 71 6.59 9.96 1.20
N GLY A 72 6.82 9.46 2.42
CA GLY A 72 6.66 10.20 3.67
C GLY A 72 5.21 10.40 4.08
N ARG A 73 4.22 9.79 3.38
CA ARG A 73 2.79 9.88 3.68
C ARG A 73 2.16 8.50 3.81
N GLU A 74 1.08 8.39 4.56
CA GLU A 74 0.30 7.17 4.68
C GLU A 74 -0.94 7.23 3.80
N PRO A 75 -1.40 6.09 3.23
CA PRO A 75 -2.60 6.06 2.41
C PRO A 75 -3.86 6.32 3.24
N ALA A 76 -4.90 6.86 2.61
CA ALA A 76 -6.21 7.00 3.26
C ALA A 76 -6.90 5.64 3.45
N VAL A 77 -6.72 4.71 2.49
CA VAL A 77 -7.38 3.39 2.44
C VAL A 77 -6.33 2.28 2.53
N SER A 78 -6.48 1.38 3.49
CA SER A 78 -5.68 0.15 3.59
C SER A 78 -6.51 -1.04 3.12
N GLY A 79 -6.08 -1.69 2.03
CA GLY A 79 -6.70 -2.89 1.48
C GLY A 79 -6.04 -4.16 2.00
N THR A 80 -6.84 -5.11 2.45
CA THR A 80 -6.33 -6.40 2.93
C THR A 80 -7.15 -7.54 2.35
N ASP A 81 -6.45 -8.58 1.91
CA ASP A 81 -7.06 -9.83 1.50
C ASP A 81 -7.24 -10.74 2.72
N ILE A 82 -8.44 -11.23 2.91
CA ILE A 82 -8.70 -12.29 3.88
C ILE A 82 -8.46 -13.67 3.26
N TYR A 83 -7.35 -13.78 2.56
CA TYR A 83 -6.88 -15.03 2.00
C TYR A 83 -6.73 -16.06 3.12
N GLY A 84 -7.52 -17.14 3.05
CA GLY A 84 -7.43 -18.22 4.00
C GLY A 84 -8.43 -18.19 5.15
N PHE A 85 -9.54 -17.49 5.09
CA PHE A 85 -10.71 -17.73 5.96
C PHE A 85 -11.28 -19.15 5.77
N HIS A 86 -10.47 -20.09 5.34
CA HIS A 86 -10.89 -21.45 5.14
C HIS A 86 -10.80 -22.25 6.42
N THR A 87 -11.90 -22.93 6.76
CA THR A 87 -11.92 -24.03 7.74
C THR A 87 -10.89 -25.12 7.46
N LYS A 88 -10.36 -25.15 6.27
CA LYS A 88 -9.49 -26.17 5.69
C LYS A 88 -8.03 -26.08 6.02
N PHE A 89 -7.56 -24.88 6.31
CA PHE A 89 -6.12 -24.66 6.49
C PHE A 89 -5.68 -24.72 7.95
N GLY A 90 -6.61 -25.06 8.85
CA GLY A 90 -6.31 -25.24 10.27
C GLY A 90 -5.77 -23.98 10.96
N GLU A 91 -5.17 -24.16 12.12
CA GLU A 91 -4.74 -23.08 13.02
C GLU A 91 -3.79 -22.06 12.39
N GLN A 92 -2.98 -22.45 11.41
CA GLN A 92 -2.07 -21.54 10.72
C GLN A 92 -2.82 -20.42 9.97
N TYR A 93 -3.93 -20.74 9.33
CA TYR A 93 -4.74 -19.73 8.62
C TYR A 93 -5.59 -18.89 9.56
N HIS A 94 -6.11 -19.49 10.61
CA HIS A 94 -6.78 -18.74 11.67
C HIS A 94 -5.84 -17.72 12.32
N SER A 95 -4.54 -18.04 12.44
CA SER A 95 -3.53 -17.10 12.89
C SER A 95 -3.35 -15.92 11.95
N VAL A 96 -3.29 -16.16 10.62
CA VAL A 96 -3.20 -15.09 9.61
C VAL A 96 -4.43 -14.18 9.67
N VAL A 97 -5.61 -14.75 9.74
CA VAL A 97 -6.85 -13.97 9.78
C VAL A 97 -6.99 -13.15 11.05
N ARG A 98 -6.62 -13.70 12.21
CA ARG A 98 -6.55 -12.93 13.46
C ARG A 98 -5.59 -11.74 13.32
N GLY A 99 -4.49 -11.90 12.59
CA GLY A 99 -3.58 -10.83 12.23
C GLY A 99 -4.28 -9.75 11.39
N VAL A 100 -5.05 -10.14 10.38
CA VAL A 100 -5.84 -9.22 9.54
C VAL A 100 -6.85 -8.42 10.38
N VAL A 101 -7.61 -9.09 11.26
CA VAL A 101 -8.59 -8.42 12.16
C VAL A 101 -7.88 -7.41 13.07
N ALA A 102 -6.77 -7.80 13.68
CA ALA A 102 -5.99 -6.92 14.55
C ALA A 102 -5.45 -5.71 13.78
N ASP A 103 -5.00 -5.91 12.55
CA ASP A 103 -4.47 -4.85 11.69
C ASP A 103 -5.54 -3.87 11.24
N CYS A 104 -6.73 -4.36 10.85
CA CYS A 104 -7.88 -3.51 10.51
C CYS A 104 -8.31 -2.68 11.72
N THR A 105 -8.36 -3.32 12.90
CA THR A 105 -8.70 -2.65 14.16
C THR A 105 -7.70 -1.54 14.49
N ARG A 106 -6.39 -1.82 14.36
CA ARG A 106 -5.35 -0.79 14.55
C ARG A 106 -5.47 0.33 13.53
N TRP A 107 -5.65 0.01 12.25
CA TRP A 107 -5.75 1.00 11.19
C TRP A 107 -6.89 1.98 11.42
N TRP A 108 -8.06 1.48 11.80
CA TRP A 108 -9.22 2.31 12.10
C TRP A 108 -9.03 3.09 13.41
N HIS A 109 -8.72 2.41 14.53
CA HIS A 109 -8.72 3.04 15.84
C HIS A 109 -7.47 3.86 16.14
N GLN A 110 -6.29 3.39 15.75
CA GLN A 110 -5.06 4.11 16.06
C GLN A 110 -4.72 5.14 15.00
N LYS A 111 -4.94 4.82 13.73
CA LYS A 111 -4.62 5.71 12.62
C LYS A 111 -5.84 6.50 12.12
N GLY A 112 -7.07 6.09 12.40
CA GLY A 112 -8.30 6.67 11.85
C GLY A 112 -8.35 6.60 10.33
N GLY A 113 -7.77 5.54 9.75
CA GLY A 113 -7.77 5.28 8.32
C GLY A 113 -8.88 4.32 7.89
N ILE A 114 -9.22 4.31 6.62
CA ILE A 114 -10.32 3.53 6.04
C ILE A 114 -9.85 2.11 5.75
N VAL A 115 -10.68 1.12 6.10
CA VAL A 115 -10.41 -0.31 5.90
C VAL A 115 -11.22 -0.82 4.72
N THR A 116 -10.57 -1.51 3.76
CA THR A 116 -11.26 -2.31 2.74
C THR A 116 -10.79 -3.76 2.80
N LEU A 117 -11.73 -4.67 2.76
CA LEU A 117 -11.48 -6.12 2.74
C LEU A 117 -12.01 -6.74 1.46
N HIS A 118 -11.17 -7.49 0.78
CA HIS A 118 -11.56 -8.40 -0.28
C HIS A 118 -11.23 -9.85 0.09
N TYR A 119 -11.65 -10.81 -0.73
CA TYR A 119 -11.68 -12.19 -0.30
C TYR A 119 -11.35 -13.16 -1.43
N HIS A 120 -10.13 -13.69 -1.45
CA HIS A 120 -9.82 -14.86 -2.29
C HIS A 120 -10.35 -16.12 -1.62
N TRP A 121 -11.66 -16.27 -1.68
CA TRP A 121 -12.37 -17.35 -1.02
C TRP A 121 -12.23 -18.67 -1.78
N GLY A 122 -11.64 -19.68 -1.16
CA GLY A 122 -11.63 -21.02 -1.73
C GLY A 122 -13.04 -21.58 -1.86
N LYS A 123 -13.26 -22.49 -2.82
CA LYS A 123 -14.59 -23.03 -3.08
C LYS A 123 -15.20 -23.70 -1.84
N PRO A 124 -16.39 -23.30 -1.39
CA PRO A 124 -17.08 -23.91 -0.25
C PRO A 124 -17.19 -25.45 -0.39
N GLY A 125 -17.06 -26.13 0.74
CA GLY A 125 -17.16 -27.60 0.80
C GLY A 125 -15.95 -28.37 0.25
N ASP A 126 -14.92 -27.70 -0.25
CA ASP A 126 -13.72 -28.34 -0.79
C ASP A 126 -12.50 -28.10 0.10
N ALA A 127 -11.93 -29.12 0.76
CA ALA A 127 -10.86 -29.00 1.74
C ALA A 127 -9.55 -28.40 1.18
N ASP A 128 -9.29 -28.56 -0.09
CA ASP A 128 -8.15 -27.99 -0.80
C ASP A 128 -8.58 -26.85 -1.76
N GLY A 129 -9.77 -26.33 -1.53
CA GLY A 129 -10.43 -25.37 -2.43
C GLY A 129 -9.63 -24.09 -2.65
N SER A 130 -9.43 -23.77 -3.91
CA SER A 130 -8.86 -22.51 -4.37
C SER A 130 -10.00 -21.57 -4.81
N ALA A 131 -9.73 -20.27 -4.86
CA ALA A 131 -10.63 -19.31 -5.51
C ALA A 131 -10.73 -19.59 -7.03
N TRP A 132 -9.64 -20.04 -7.64
CA TRP A 132 -9.54 -20.27 -9.10
C TRP A 132 -10.20 -21.56 -9.54
N VAL A 133 -10.91 -21.51 -10.69
CA VAL A 133 -11.57 -22.71 -11.29
C VAL A 133 -10.65 -23.56 -12.15
N GLY A 134 -9.53 -23.04 -12.58
CA GLY A 134 -8.59 -23.71 -13.51
C GLY A 134 -7.15 -23.69 -13.05
N GLY A 135 -6.27 -24.37 -13.81
CA GLY A 135 -4.84 -24.49 -13.49
C GLY A 135 -4.54 -25.62 -12.50
N ALA A 136 -3.28 -25.72 -12.05
CA ALA A 136 -2.79 -26.80 -11.17
C ALA A 136 -3.44 -26.79 -9.77
N ARG A 137 -4.08 -25.69 -9.39
CA ARG A 137 -4.80 -25.52 -8.11
C ARG A 137 -6.29 -25.30 -8.31
N GLY A 138 -6.82 -25.54 -9.53
CA GLY A 138 -8.23 -25.34 -9.84
C GLY A 138 -9.13 -26.34 -9.12
N THR A 139 -10.19 -25.85 -8.51
CA THR A 139 -11.12 -26.66 -7.70
C THR A 139 -12.47 -26.89 -8.39
N GLY A 140 -12.60 -26.48 -9.65
CA GLY A 140 -13.87 -26.55 -10.38
C GLY A 140 -14.88 -25.50 -9.88
N ARG A 141 -16.11 -25.64 -10.33
CA ARG A 141 -17.20 -24.70 -10.01
C ARG A 141 -18.17 -25.30 -9.01
N LEU A 142 -18.79 -24.43 -8.22
CA LEU A 142 -19.97 -24.72 -7.41
C LEU A 142 -21.23 -24.50 -8.26
N ASP A 143 -22.31 -25.24 -8.03
CA ASP A 143 -23.62 -24.90 -8.60
C ASP A 143 -24.18 -23.67 -7.87
N LEU A 144 -24.00 -22.49 -8.51
CA LEU A 144 -24.33 -21.22 -7.89
C LEU A 144 -25.86 -21.02 -7.74
N ALA A 145 -26.65 -21.58 -8.65
CA ALA A 145 -28.11 -21.53 -8.54
C ALA A 145 -28.59 -22.27 -7.28
N ARG A 146 -28.03 -23.44 -7.00
CA ARG A 146 -28.33 -24.22 -5.80
C ARG A 146 -27.72 -23.57 -4.56
N ALA A 147 -26.48 -23.09 -4.63
CA ALA A 147 -25.85 -22.40 -3.51
C ALA A 147 -26.60 -21.12 -3.08
N ALA A 148 -27.27 -20.44 -4.00
CA ALA A 148 -28.11 -19.29 -3.69
C ALA A 148 -29.53 -19.66 -3.24
N THR A 149 -29.91 -20.97 -3.26
CA THR A 149 -31.29 -21.42 -2.97
C THR A 149 -31.34 -22.11 -1.60
N PRO A 150 -32.02 -21.53 -0.59
CA PRO A 150 -32.19 -22.16 0.72
C PRO A 150 -32.78 -23.56 0.64
N GLY A 151 -32.29 -24.47 1.49
CA GLY A 151 -32.73 -25.87 1.55
C GLY A 151 -32.08 -26.81 0.55
N THR A 152 -31.06 -26.37 -0.17
CA THR A 152 -30.21 -27.23 -0.99
C THR A 152 -28.92 -27.57 -0.25
N GLU A 153 -28.29 -28.68 -0.57
CA GLU A 153 -27.02 -29.09 0.02
C GLU A 153 -25.91 -28.05 -0.24
N GLU A 154 -25.86 -27.50 -1.46
CA GLU A 154 -24.88 -26.48 -1.85
C GLU A 154 -25.08 -25.17 -1.07
N HIS A 155 -26.31 -24.81 -0.75
CA HIS A 155 -26.61 -23.67 0.10
C HIS A 155 -26.12 -23.89 1.53
N ASP A 156 -26.40 -25.05 2.10
CA ASP A 156 -25.96 -25.40 3.45
C ASP A 156 -24.43 -25.35 3.57
N VAL A 157 -23.72 -25.90 2.57
CA VAL A 157 -22.26 -25.84 2.48
C VAL A 157 -21.75 -24.40 2.34
N PHE A 158 -22.40 -23.60 1.49
CA PHE A 158 -22.06 -22.18 1.31
C PHE A 158 -22.21 -21.38 2.62
N ILE A 159 -23.35 -21.54 3.31
CA ILE A 159 -23.62 -20.86 4.57
C ILE A 159 -22.69 -21.33 5.68
N GLN A 160 -22.35 -22.63 5.73
CA GLN A 160 -21.41 -23.15 6.71
C GLN A 160 -20.02 -22.49 6.56
N ASP A 161 -19.50 -22.40 5.36
CA ASP A 161 -18.21 -21.74 5.10
C ASP A 161 -18.30 -20.23 5.39
N LEU A 162 -19.38 -19.58 4.98
CA LEU A 162 -19.62 -18.15 5.21
C LEU A 162 -19.75 -17.82 6.70
N SER A 163 -20.25 -18.75 7.53
CA SER A 163 -20.38 -18.55 8.98
C SER A 163 -19.03 -18.31 9.65
N VAL A 164 -17.96 -18.96 9.17
CA VAL A 164 -16.59 -18.75 9.66
C VAL A 164 -16.10 -17.34 9.35
N THR A 165 -16.36 -16.88 8.13
CA THR A 165 -16.05 -15.49 7.73
C THR A 165 -16.84 -14.50 8.56
N ALA A 166 -18.14 -14.77 8.80
CA ALA A 166 -19.01 -13.93 9.61
C ALA A 166 -18.49 -13.78 11.06
N ASP A 167 -17.92 -14.84 11.65
CA ASP A 167 -17.34 -14.77 13.01
C ASP A 167 -16.12 -13.84 13.10
N TYR A 168 -15.34 -13.71 12.03
CA TYR A 168 -14.25 -12.72 11.96
C TYR A 168 -14.75 -11.30 11.68
N LEU A 169 -15.74 -11.16 10.79
CA LEU A 169 -16.38 -9.87 10.54
C LEU A 169 -17.11 -9.36 11.80
N GLN A 170 -17.66 -10.27 12.61
CA GLN A 170 -18.26 -9.93 13.90
C GLN A 170 -17.24 -9.31 14.87
N GLN A 171 -16.01 -9.79 14.89
CA GLN A 171 -14.96 -9.20 15.75
C GLN A 171 -14.66 -7.74 15.33
N LEU A 172 -14.72 -7.44 14.02
CA LEU A 172 -14.60 -6.06 13.54
C LEU A 172 -15.84 -5.22 13.89
N ALA A 173 -17.04 -5.80 13.80
CA ALA A 173 -18.28 -5.14 14.23
C ALA A 173 -18.27 -4.84 15.73
N ASP A 174 -17.88 -5.79 16.56
CA ASP A 174 -17.76 -5.65 18.03
C ASP A 174 -16.73 -4.57 18.37
N ALA A 175 -15.64 -4.49 17.61
CA ALA A 175 -14.64 -3.45 17.71
C ALA A 175 -15.07 -2.12 17.05
N LYS A 176 -16.27 -1.99 16.50
CA LYS A 176 -16.79 -0.79 15.83
C LYS A 176 -15.93 -0.33 14.64
N VAL A 177 -15.39 -1.26 13.90
CA VAL A 177 -14.61 -1.01 12.68
C VAL A 177 -15.53 -1.11 11.47
N PRO A 178 -15.83 -0.01 10.76
CA PRO A 178 -16.52 -0.06 9.49
C PRO A 178 -15.60 -0.64 8.41
N VAL A 179 -16.15 -1.41 7.51
CA VAL A 179 -15.40 -2.13 6.49
C VAL A 179 -16.02 -1.88 5.12
N LEU A 180 -15.22 -1.40 4.18
CA LEU A 180 -15.56 -1.47 2.76
C LEU A 180 -15.42 -2.94 2.34
N TRP A 181 -16.55 -3.66 2.37
CA TRP A 181 -16.62 -5.10 2.12
C TRP A 181 -16.76 -5.41 0.64
N ARG A 182 -15.75 -6.03 0.05
CA ARG A 182 -15.66 -6.37 -1.37
C ARG A 182 -15.61 -7.89 -1.58
N PRO A 183 -16.72 -8.61 -1.33
CA PRO A 183 -16.80 -10.04 -1.60
C PRO A 183 -16.89 -10.30 -3.11
N PHE A 184 -16.59 -11.53 -3.51
CA PHE A 184 -16.69 -11.94 -4.92
C PHE A 184 -16.04 -10.94 -5.89
N HIS A 185 -14.86 -10.40 -5.53
CA HIS A 185 -14.16 -9.44 -6.36
C HIS A 185 -13.94 -10.00 -7.77
N GLU A 186 -13.80 -9.12 -8.76
CA GLU A 186 -13.71 -9.49 -10.17
C GLU A 186 -14.85 -10.45 -10.60
N ILE A 187 -16.07 -10.13 -10.15
CA ILE A 187 -17.25 -11.01 -10.16
C ILE A 187 -17.58 -11.61 -11.52
N ASP A 188 -17.21 -10.93 -12.60
CA ASP A 188 -17.49 -11.25 -14.00
C ASP A 188 -16.26 -11.76 -14.78
N GLY A 189 -15.09 -11.84 -14.11
CA GLY A 189 -13.81 -12.21 -14.72
C GLY A 189 -13.78 -13.62 -15.31
N GLY A 190 -14.41 -14.57 -14.65
CA GLY A 190 -14.55 -15.94 -15.13
C GLY A 190 -13.49 -16.92 -14.66
N TRP A 191 -12.51 -16.47 -13.87
CA TRP A 191 -11.43 -17.30 -13.32
C TRP A 191 -11.68 -17.78 -11.90
N PHE A 192 -12.64 -17.16 -11.20
CA PHE A 192 -13.03 -17.57 -9.85
C PHE A 192 -14.26 -18.48 -9.85
N TRP A 193 -14.43 -19.30 -8.80
CA TRP A 193 -15.54 -20.25 -8.69
C TRP A 193 -16.91 -19.56 -8.61
N TRP A 194 -16.97 -18.34 -8.11
CA TRP A 194 -18.22 -17.55 -7.96
C TRP A 194 -18.72 -16.90 -9.25
N THR A 195 -18.00 -17.03 -10.37
CA THR A 195 -18.46 -16.47 -11.65
C THR A 195 -19.22 -17.53 -12.46
N ASP A 196 -20.52 -17.37 -12.66
CA ASP A 196 -21.26 -18.14 -13.67
C ASP A 196 -21.45 -17.31 -14.95
N ALA A 197 -20.50 -17.44 -15.87
CA ALA A 197 -20.53 -16.67 -17.11
C ALA A 197 -21.65 -17.08 -18.08
N LYS A 198 -22.27 -18.27 -17.91
CA LYS A 198 -23.41 -18.73 -18.71
C LYS A 198 -24.71 -18.14 -18.21
N THR A 199 -24.87 -18.12 -16.89
CA THR A 199 -26.06 -17.60 -16.20
C THR A 199 -25.62 -16.63 -15.10
N PRO A 200 -25.15 -15.41 -15.46
CA PRO A 200 -24.63 -14.41 -14.50
C PRO A 200 -25.57 -14.10 -13.36
N GLU A 201 -26.89 -14.23 -13.58
CA GLU A 201 -27.93 -14.03 -12.58
C GLU A 201 -27.78 -14.96 -11.36
N ASN A 202 -27.15 -16.14 -11.52
CA ASN A 202 -26.84 -17.05 -10.43
C ASN A 202 -25.79 -16.45 -9.50
N THR A 203 -24.75 -15.80 -10.07
CA THR A 203 -23.76 -15.06 -9.27
C THR A 203 -24.40 -13.88 -8.54
N ALA A 204 -25.25 -13.11 -9.21
CA ALA A 204 -26.02 -12.03 -8.59
C ALA A 204 -26.94 -12.53 -7.47
N ALA A 205 -27.56 -13.72 -7.64
CA ALA A 205 -28.37 -14.35 -6.60
C ALA A 205 -27.50 -14.80 -5.40
N LEU A 206 -26.32 -15.34 -5.65
CA LEU A 206 -25.37 -15.73 -4.59
C LEU A 206 -24.91 -14.51 -3.77
N TRP A 207 -24.68 -13.35 -4.44
CA TRP A 207 -24.40 -12.08 -3.75
C TRP A 207 -25.53 -11.71 -2.78
N ARG A 208 -26.78 -11.76 -3.26
CA ARG A 208 -27.94 -11.45 -2.41
C ARG A 208 -28.08 -12.42 -1.25
N ALA A 209 -27.82 -13.72 -1.46
CA ALA A 209 -27.84 -14.72 -0.38
C ALA A 209 -26.76 -14.42 0.68
N MET A 210 -25.54 -14.02 0.27
CA MET A 210 -24.50 -13.58 1.21
C MET A 210 -24.94 -12.33 1.99
N PHE A 211 -25.47 -11.33 1.30
CA PHE A 211 -25.97 -10.10 1.93
C PHE A 211 -27.05 -10.42 2.97
N ASP A 212 -28.06 -11.19 2.60
CA ASP A 212 -29.16 -11.55 3.47
C ASP A 212 -28.65 -12.31 4.71
N TYR A 213 -27.73 -13.25 4.54
CA TYR A 213 -27.13 -13.97 5.66
C TYR A 213 -26.32 -13.03 6.59
N LEU A 214 -25.39 -12.25 6.04
CA LEU A 214 -24.51 -11.40 6.87
C LEU A 214 -25.26 -10.27 7.56
N VAL A 215 -26.17 -9.59 6.83
CA VAL A 215 -26.89 -8.43 7.36
C VAL A 215 -28.12 -8.86 8.17
N LYS A 216 -29.01 -9.68 7.58
CA LYS A 216 -30.32 -9.97 8.19
C LYS A 216 -30.29 -11.09 9.21
N GLU A 217 -29.45 -12.12 9.01
CA GLU A 217 -29.39 -13.25 9.94
C GLU A 217 -28.31 -13.07 11.00
N ARG A 218 -27.12 -12.55 10.61
CA ARG A 218 -25.98 -12.37 11.52
C ARG A 218 -25.96 -10.97 12.17
N GLY A 219 -26.69 -9.99 11.63
CA GLY A 219 -26.74 -8.62 12.16
C GLY A 219 -25.42 -7.87 12.03
N LEU A 220 -24.67 -8.11 10.96
CA LEU A 220 -23.39 -7.43 10.69
C LEU A 220 -23.65 -6.09 10.00
N HIS A 221 -23.84 -5.04 10.79
CA HIS A 221 -24.17 -3.68 10.35
C HIS A 221 -22.96 -2.75 10.19
N ASN A 222 -21.75 -3.30 10.15
CA ASN A 222 -20.50 -2.54 9.94
C ASN A 222 -19.99 -2.61 8.50
N LEU A 223 -20.71 -3.25 7.58
CA LEU A 223 -20.27 -3.53 6.22
C LEU A 223 -20.84 -2.51 5.23
N ILE A 224 -19.99 -1.77 4.53
CA ILE A 224 -20.33 -0.96 3.37
C ILE A 224 -20.04 -1.82 2.14
N TRP A 225 -21.06 -2.12 1.34
CA TRP A 225 -21.00 -3.14 0.30
C TRP A 225 -20.40 -2.62 -1.00
N VAL A 226 -19.26 -3.18 -1.40
CA VAL A 226 -18.50 -2.79 -2.59
C VAL A 226 -18.62 -3.86 -3.67
N TYR A 227 -19.44 -3.60 -4.69
CA TYR A 227 -19.48 -4.41 -5.92
C TYR A 227 -18.19 -4.20 -6.72
N ASN A 228 -17.63 -5.28 -7.29
CA ASN A 228 -16.37 -5.18 -8.02
C ASN A 228 -16.39 -5.97 -9.32
N ALA A 229 -16.19 -5.27 -10.44
CA ALA A 229 -16.04 -5.84 -11.76
C ALA A 229 -14.55 -6.08 -12.09
N ALA A 230 -14.27 -7.09 -12.90
CA ALA A 230 -12.93 -7.36 -13.40
C ALA A 230 -12.52 -6.38 -14.51
N HIS A 231 -11.22 -6.21 -14.70
CA HIS A 231 -10.69 -5.45 -15.84
C HIS A 231 -11.14 -6.04 -17.20
N ARG A 232 -11.38 -7.35 -17.26
CA ARG A 232 -11.93 -8.05 -18.44
C ARG A 232 -12.87 -9.17 -18.02
N ALA A 233 -13.79 -9.54 -18.89
CA ALA A 233 -14.62 -10.72 -18.73
C ALA A 233 -14.15 -11.80 -19.72
N ASN A 234 -13.65 -12.95 -19.21
CA ASN A 234 -13.16 -14.03 -20.07
C ASN A 234 -14.24 -14.64 -21.00
N ALA A 235 -15.52 -14.44 -20.65
CA ALA A 235 -16.64 -14.90 -21.48
C ALA A 235 -16.81 -14.06 -22.76
N LEU A 236 -16.25 -12.85 -22.78
CA LEU A 236 -16.27 -11.95 -23.93
C LEU A 236 -14.95 -12.05 -24.68
N GLY A 237 -15.01 -12.05 -26.01
CA GLY A 237 -13.81 -11.95 -26.83
C GLY A 237 -13.12 -10.58 -26.69
N ARG A 238 -11.86 -10.49 -27.12
CA ARG A 238 -11.10 -9.23 -27.09
C ARG A 238 -11.74 -8.12 -27.95
N ASP A 239 -12.53 -8.51 -28.96
CA ASP A 239 -13.21 -7.62 -29.90
C ASP A 239 -14.64 -7.26 -29.44
N ALA A 240 -15.03 -7.62 -28.21
CA ALA A 240 -16.35 -7.30 -27.69
C ALA A 240 -16.57 -5.78 -27.64
N THR A 241 -17.72 -5.33 -28.12
CA THR A 241 -18.07 -3.92 -28.11
C THR A 241 -18.29 -3.40 -26.68
N PHE A 242 -18.34 -2.09 -26.54
CA PHE A 242 -18.68 -1.46 -25.26
C PHE A 242 -20.06 -1.88 -24.76
N GLU A 243 -21.06 -1.89 -25.66
CA GLU A 243 -22.42 -2.29 -25.36
C GLU A 243 -22.54 -3.76 -24.94
N GLU A 244 -21.79 -4.66 -25.57
CA GLU A 244 -21.70 -6.06 -25.18
C GLU A 244 -21.08 -6.21 -23.78
N ASN A 245 -20.04 -5.43 -23.47
CA ASN A 245 -19.45 -5.40 -22.14
C ASN A 245 -20.46 -4.91 -21.08
N VAL A 246 -21.17 -3.81 -21.34
CA VAL A 246 -22.21 -3.28 -20.44
C VAL A 246 -23.33 -4.32 -20.24
N ALA A 247 -23.83 -4.90 -21.34
CA ALA A 247 -24.94 -5.88 -21.27
C ALA A 247 -24.55 -7.11 -20.48
N HIS A 248 -23.34 -7.64 -20.69
CA HIS A 248 -22.82 -8.79 -19.97
C HIS A 248 -22.68 -8.51 -18.47
N ARG A 249 -22.02 -7.42 -18.09
CA ARG A 249 -21.71 -7.08 -16.69
C ARG A 249 -22.94 -6.72 -15.88
N ARG A 250 -23.94 -6.08 -16.49
CA ARG A 250 -25.24 -5.79 -15.85
C ARG A 250 -25.93 -7.04 -15.32
N ARG A 251 -25.76 -8.18 -15.93
CA ARG A 251 -26.34 -9.46 -15.50
C ARG A 251 -25.73 -9.99 -14.21
N PHE A 252 -24.49 -9.59 -13.88
CA PHE A 252 -23.84 -9.89 -12.60
C PHE A 252 -24.20 -8.93 -11.48
N TYR A 253 -24.74 -7.74 -11.83
CA TYR A 253 -25.04 -6.73 -10.85
C TYR A 253 -26.22 -7.14 -9.96
N PRO A 254 -26.04 -7.22 -8.62
CA PRO A 254 -27.08 -7.77 -7.73
C PRO A 254 -28.27 -6.83 -7.52
N GLY A 255 -28.16 -5.59 -7.96
CA GLY A 255 -29.16 -4.53 -7.80
C GLY A 255 -28.74 -3.45 -6.80
N ALA A 256 -29.27 -2.24 -6.99
CA ALA A 256 -28.88 -1.06 -6.23
C ALA A 256 -29.10 -1.18 -4.72
N ALA A 257 -30.08 -1.99 -4.29
CA ALA A 257 -30.40 -2.22 -2.87
C ALA A 257 -29.36 -3.12 -2.14
N TYR A 258 -28.37 -3.66 -2.84
CA TYR A 258 -27.36 -4.57 -2.30
C TYR A 258 -25.95 -4.04 -2.48
N VAL A 259 -25.78 -2.79 -2.90
CA VAL A 259 -24.50 -2.19 -3.24
C VAL A 259 -24.48 -0.74 -2.79
N ASP A 260 -23.46 -0.34 -2.08
CA ASP A 260 -23.20 1.07 -1.73
C ASP A 260 -22.24 1.71 -2.74
N ILE A 261 -21.10 1.06 -3.00
CA ILE A 261 -20.05 1.50 -3.90
C ILE A 261 -19.88 0.48 -5.01
N ALA A 262 -19.74 0.93 -6.25
CA ALA A 262 -19.37 0.07 -7.36
C ALA A 262 -17.92 0.32 -7.76
N SER A 263 -17.16 -0.73 -8.00
CA SER A 263 -15.75 -0.63 -8.32
C SER A 263 -15.34 -1.54 -9.47
N ILE A 264 -14.19 -1.26 -10.02
CA ILE A 264 -13.56 -2.05 -11.07
C ILE A 264 -12.07 -2.18 -10.80
N ASP A 265 -11.51 -3.32 -11.18
CA ASP A 265 -10.07 -3.51 -11.23
C ASP A 265 -9.57 -3.14 -12.62
N THR A 266 -8.59 -2.25 -12.74
CA THR A 266 -8.22 -1.68 -14.03
C THR A 266 -6.96 -2.30 -14.61
N TYR A 267 -5.91 -2.57 -13.84
CA TYR A 267 -4.64 -3.16 -14.27
C TYR A 267 -4.20 -2.71 -15.67
N ALA A 268 -4.29 -1.40 -15.91
CA ALA A 268 -4.25 -0.78 -17.22
C ALA A 268 -3.02 -1.12 -18.08
N ASN A 269 -1.96 -1.64 -17.47
CA ASN A 269 -0.70 -1.92 -18.14
C ASN A 269 -0.63 -3.27 -18.85
N ARG A 270 -1.50 -4.23 -18.55
CA ARG A 270 -1.27 -5.58 -19.04
C ARG A 270 -2.25 -6.10 -20.09
N ASP A 271 -3.55 -5.84 -19.94
CA ASP A 271 -4.49 -6.70 -20.64
C ASP A 271 -5.79 -6.05 -21.12
N LEU A 272 -5.96 -4.75 -20.97
CA LEU A 272 -7.20 -4.13 -21.47
C LEU A 272 -7.35 -4.28 -22.99
N GLY A 273 -6.32 -4.76 -23.68
CA GLY A 273 -6.35 -5.07 -25.11
C GLY A 273 -6.70 -3.84 -25.98
N TRP A 274 -6.90 -2.72 -25.32
CA TRP A 274 -7.48 -1.52 -25.87
C TRP A 274 -6.45 -0.59 -26.50
N GLY A 275 -5.15 -0.94 -26.41
CA GLY A 275 -4.07 -0.19 -27.08
C GLY A 275 -3.99 1.29 -26.72
N ALA A 276 -4.78 1.71 -25.73
CA ALA A 276 -4.94 3.08 -25.32
C ALA A 276 -3.99 3.42 -24.16
N PRO A 277 -3.59 4.68 -23.98
CA PRO A 277 -2.96 5.16 -22.78
C PRO A 277 -3.77 4.75 -21.53
N GLN A 278 -3.10 4.53 -20.39
CA GLN A 278 -3.74 4.05 -19.17
C GLN A 278 -4.94 4.88 -18.72
N ASP A 279 -4.85 6.20 -18.88
CA ASP A 279 -5.91 7.13 -18.48
C ASP A 279 -7.16 7.00 -19.35
N ASP A 280 -7.00 6.73 -20.65
CA ASP A 280 -8.12 6.43 -21.55
C ASP A 280 -8.82 5.11 -21.17
N ALA A 281 -8.06 4.11 -20.75
CA ALA A 281 -8.62 2.85 -20.27
C ALA A 281 -9.43 3.06 -18.98
N ARG A 282 -8.93 3.87 -18.03
CA ARG A 282 -9.65 4.23 -16.80
C ARG A 282 -10.91 5.05 -17.08
N ARG A 283 -10.87 5.98 -18.04
CA ARG A 283 -12.07 6.74 -18.46
C ARG A 283 -13.15 5.82 -19.02
N ARG A 284 -12.78 4.88 -19.90
CA ARG A 284 -13.72 3.86 -20.43
C ARG A 284 -14.25 2.94 -19.35
N ALA A 285 -13.42 2.57 -18.37
CA ALA A 285 -13.84 1.79 -17.22
C ALA A 285 -14.87 2.53 -16.37
N HIS A 286 -14.72 3.84 -16.18
CA HIS A 286 -15.69 4.69 -15.51
C HIS A 286 -17.03 4.73 -16.25
N GLU A 287 -17.00 5.06 -17.55
CA GLU A 287 -18.19 5.07 -18.40
C GLU A 287 -18.94 3.72 -18.39
N LEU A 288 -18.19 2.63 -18.40
CA LEU A 288 -18.72 1.28 -18.28
C LEU A 288 -19.44 1.08 -16.94
N MET A 289 -18.80 1.45 -15.83
CA MET A 289 -19.36 1.25 -14.50
C MET A 289 -20.54 2.18 -14.23
N GLU A 290 -20.58 3.38 -14.77
CA GLU A 290 -21.79 4.25 -14.72
C GLU A 290 -23.00 3.58 -15.37
N GLN A 291 -22.79 2.84 -16.43
CA GLN A 291 -23.89 2.10 -17.08
C GLN A 291 -24.23 0.79 -16.37
N VAL A 292 -23.25 0.09 -15.80
CA VAL A 292 -23.49 -1.17 -15.07
C VAL A 292 -24.20 -0.92 -13.75
N SER A 293 -23.81 0.14 -13.04
CA SER A 293 -24.30 0.48 -11.68
C SER A 293 -24.71 1.95 -11.59
N PRO A 294 -25.77 2.35 -12.30
CA PRO A 294 -26.16 3.76 -12.41
C PRO A 294 -26.46 4.38 -11.05
N GLY A 295 -25.92 5.58 -10.82
CA GLY A 295 -26.13 6.37 -9.61
C GLY A 295 -25.34 5.89 -8.39
N LYS A 296 -24.41 4.96 -8.54
CA LYS A 296 -23.50 4.55 -7.47
C LYS A 296 -22.19 5.35 -7.51
N ILE A 297 -21.59 5.50 -6.34
CA ILE A 297 -20.21 5.98 -6.18
C ILE A 297 -19.27 4.98 -6.85
N LEU A 298 -18.31 5.47 -7.64
CA LEU A 298 -17.38 4.62 -8.38
C LEU A 298 -15.98 4.67 -7.80
N ALA A 299 -15.30 3.52 -7.77
CA ALA A 299 -13.93 3.39 -7.28
C ALA A 299 -13.08 2.45 -8.13
N ILE A 300 -11.76 2.64 -8.10
CA ILE A 300 -10.80 1.66 -8.58
C ILE A 300 -10.33 0.85 -7.38
N ALA A 301 -10.78 -0.42 -7.31
CA ALA A 301 -10.49 -1.27 -6.15
C ALA A 301 -9.17 -2.04 -6.27
N GLU A 302 -8.64 -2.18 -7.49
CA GLU A 302 -7.29 -2.68 -7.76
C GLU A 302 -6.72 -2.07 -9.03
N ASP A 303 -5.47 -1.63 -8.97
CA ASP A 303 -4.69 -1.27 -10.15
C ASP A 303 -3.20 -1.55 -9.92
N SER A 304 -2.43 -1.60 -10.99
CA SER A 304 -0.96 -1.72 -10.93
C SER A 304 -0.28 -0.48 -10.33
N ALA A 305 -0.92 0.69 -10.46
CA ALA A 305 -0.45 1.97 -9.92
C ALA A 305 -1.64 2.89 -9.61
N LEU A 306 -1.42 3.95 -8.85
CA LEU A 306 -2.43 4.99 -8.68
C LEU A 306 -2.75 5.69 -10.01
N VAL A 307 -3.94 6.26 -10.09
CA VAL A 307 -4.32 7.13 -11.23
C VAL A 307 -3.34 8.29 -11.38
N ASN A 308 -3.22 8.81 -12.60
CA ASN A 308 -2.49 10.04 -12.83
C ASN A 308 -3.27 11.23 -12.23
N PRO A 309 -2.76 11.86 -11.14
CA PRO A 309 -3.50 12.92 -10.47
C PRO A 309 -3.67 14.18 -11.33
N ASP A 310 -2.69 14.51 -12.18
CA ASP A 310 -2.77 15.68 -13.09
C ASP A 310 -3.93 15.49 -14.08
N VAL A 311 -4.03 14.31 -14.70
CA VAL A 311 -5.10 13.98 -15.65
C VAL A 311 -6.45 13.86 -14.94
N ALA A 312 -6.48 13.26 -13.76
CA ALA A 312 -7.71 13.10 -12.98
C ALA A 312 -8.28 14.46 -12.55
N GLN A 313 -7.45 15.43 -12.23
CA GLN A 313 -7.86 16.77 -11.84
C GLN A 313 -8.41 17.59 -13.02
N GLU A 314 -7.78 17.51 -14.20
CA GLU A 314 -8.13 18.36 -15.34
C GLU A 314 -9.34 17.83 -16.14
N GLU A 315 -9.37 16.54 -16.42
CA GLU A 315 -10.31 15.93 -17.36
C GLU A 315 -10.81 14.54 -16.93
N GLY A 316 -10.37 14.11 -15.76
CA GLY A 316 -10.56 12.73 -15.33
C GLY A 316 -11.96 12.41 -14.84
N PRO A 317 -12.33 11.14 -14.88
CA PRO A 317 -13.54 10.64 -14.22
C PRO A 317 -13.42 10.76 -12.71
N SER A 318 -14.54 10.99 -12.05
CA SER A 318 -14.61 11.05 -10.60
C SER A 318 -14.50 9.65 -9.99
N TRP A 319 -13.36 9.31 -9.44
CA TRP A 319 -13.14 8.11 -8.64
C TRP A 319 -13.14 8.46 -7.16
N LEU A 320 -13.81 7.65 -6.33
CA LEU A 320 -13.80 7.83 -4.88
C LEU A 320 -12.41 7.52 -4.29
N TYR A 321 -11.89 6.37 -4.65
CA TYR A 321 -10.53 5.95 -4.27
C TYR A 321 -9.87 5.17 -5.41
N CYS A 322 -8.55 5.14 -5.37
CA CYS A 322 -7.74 4.26 -6.18
C CYS A 322 -6.81 3.45 -5.26
N LEU A 323 -6.94 2.12 -5.30
CA LEU A 323 -6.13 1.21 -4.52
C LEU A 323 -5.07 0.57 -5.42
N ALA A 324 -3.81 0.96 -5.22
CA ALA A 324 -2.68 0.31 -5.88
C ALA A 324 -2.45 -1.08 -5.29
N TRP A 325 -2.30 -2.10 -6.16
CA TRP A 325 -1.99 -3.46 -5.72
C TRP A 325 -0.54 -3.58 -5.26
N PHE A 326 0.37 -2.84 -5.89
CA PHE A 326 1.78 -2.76 -5.56
C PHE A 326 2.19 -1.30 -5.33
N ALA A 327 3.21 -1.10 -4.50
CA ALA A 327 3.72 0.25 -4.24
C ALA A 327 4.37 0.91 -5.49
N GLY A 328 4.69 0.16 -6.54
CA GLY A 328 5.12 0.69 -7.83
C GLY A 328 6.41 1.51 -7.81
N ASP A 329 6.57 2.36 -8.82
CA ASP A 329 7.69 3.29 -8.95
C ASP A 329 7.67 4.36 -7.85
N ALA A 330 8.84 4.64 -7.27
CA ALA A 330 8.93 5.52 -6.10
C ALA A 330 8.69 7.00 -6.43
N ASP A 331 9.14 7.47 -7.59
CA ASP A 331 8.94 8.86 -8.01
C ASP A 331 7.47 9.10 -8.34
N TRP A 332 6.84 8.14 -9.03
CA TRP A 332 5.42 8.17 -9.30
C TRP A 332 4.60 8.19 -8.01
N MET A 333 4.94 7.32 -7.05
CA MET A 333 4.26 7.31 -5.76
C MET A 333 4.44 8.62 -4.99
N ARG A 334 5.66 9.20 -5.00
CA ARG A 334 5.90 10.52 -4.37
C ARG A 334 5.09 11.62 -5.03
N HIS A 335 4.99 11.62 -6.35
CA HIS A 335 4.16 12.59 -7.08
C HIS A 335 2.70 12.43 -6.69
N ALA A 336 2.13 11.23 -6.81
CA ALA A 336 0.72 10.97 -6.51
C ALA A 336 0.36 11.29 -5.05
N TYR A 337 1.17 10.86 -4.07
CA TYR A 337 0.88 11.08 -2.64
C TYR A 337 1.10 12.53 -2.16
N ARG A 338 1.70 13.40 -2.98
CA ARG A 338 1.90 14.83 -2.67
C ARG A 338 1.01 15.76 -3.48
N HIS A 339 0.27 15.22 -4.42
CA HIS A 339 -0.60 15.99 -5.29
C HIS A 339 -1.88 16.41 -4.55
N GLU A 340 -2.31 17.66 -4.74
CA GLU A 340 -3.48 18.24 -4.05
C GLU A 340 -4.81 17.55 -4.36
N HIS A 341 -4.91 16.83 -5.48
CA HIS A 341 -6.10 16.08 -5.86
C HIS A 341 -6.15 14.65 -5.26
N MET A 342 -5.14 14.26 -4.49
CA MET A 342 -5.01 12.94 -3.88
C MET A 342 -5.00 13.06 -2.36
N LEU A 343 -6.02 12.52 -1.70
CA LEU A 343 -6.11 12.55 -0.24
C LEU A 343 -5.32 11.41 0.41
N THR A 344 -4.49 11.79 1.36
CA THR A 344 -3.72 10.88 2.23
C THR A 344 -4.31 10.82 3.63
N LEU A 345 -3.81 9.94 4.47
CA LEU A 345 -4.33 9.70 5.82
C LEU A 345 -4.38 10.96 6.68
N ASP A 346 -3.33 11.80 6.63
CA ASP A 346 -3.20 13.02 7.42
C ASP A 346 -4.20 14.13 7.00
N GLU A 347 -4.84 13.98 5.85
CA GLU A 347 -5.83 14.90 5.29
C GLU A 347 -7.29 14.42 5.52
N LEU A 348 -7.49 13.18 5.98
CA LEU A 348 -8.83 12.69 6.34
C LEU A 348 -9.40 13.44 7.55
N PRO A 349 -10.71 13.71 7.58
CA PRO A 349 -11.35 14.17 8.81
C PRO A 349 -11.30 13.06 9.88
N LEU A 350 -11.53 13.45 11.14
CA LEU A 350 -11.70 12.47 12.21
C LEU A 350 -13.03 11.74 12.04
N LEU A 351 -12.96 10.48 11.63
CA LEU A 351 -14.11 9.59 11.49
C LEU A 351 -14.38 8.78 12.78
N VAL A 352 -13.47 8.88 13.74
CA VAL A 352 -13.53 8.24 15.07
C VAL A 352 -13.71 9.29 16.17
N GLU A 353 -14.31 8.90 17.29
CA GLU A 353 -14.62 9.81 18.42
C GLU A 353 -13.52 9.85 19.50
N HIS A 354 -12.46 9.08 19.30
CA HIS A 354 -11.34 8.99 20.26
C HIS A 354 -10.05 9.53 19.64
N ASN A 355 -9.02 9.61 20.46
CA ASN A 355 -7.71 10.07 20.03
C ASN A 355 -7.08 9.11 19.02
N VAL A 356 -6.55 9.64 17.93
CA VAL A 356 -5.75 8.91 16.95
C VAL A 356 -4.29 9.32 17.05
N MET A 357 -3.39 8.50 16.55
CA MET A 357 -1.96 8.81 16.53
C MET A 357 -1.69 10.04 15.66
N PRO A 358 -0.69 10.86 16.03
CA PRO A 358 -0.19 11.92 15.18
C PRO A 358 0.41 11.36 13.89
N ASN A 359 0.66 12.24 12.93
CA ASN A 359 1.40 11.94 11.71
C ASN A 359 2.72 12.71 11.76
N VAL A 360 3.79 12.08 11.26
CA VAL A 360 5.11 12.72 11.17
C VAL A 360 5.88 12.21 9.97
N ARG A 361 6.59 13.12 9.28
CA ARG A 361 7.47 12.76 8.17
C ARG A 361 8.74 13.61 8.15
N ILE A 362 9.82 13.03 7.64
CA ILE A 362 11.04 13.73 7.30
C ILE A 362 10.96 14.12 5.81
N GLU A 363 11.16 15.40 5.51
CA GLU A 363 11.18 15.95 4.14
C GLU A 363 12.61 16.25 3.67
N GLY A 364 13.52 16.44 4.59
CA GLY A 364 14.95 16.65 4.35
C GLY A 364 15.82 16.18 5.51
N PRO A 365 17.05 15.71 5.22
CA PRO A 365 17.65 15.48 3.92
C PRO A 365 16.99 14.32 3.16
N ALA A 366 17.28 14.22 1.84
CA ALA A 366 16.81 13.07 1.05
C ALA A 366 17.42 11.77 1.59
N ASP A 367 16.69 10.66 1.48
CA ASP A 367 17.23 9.35 1.83
C ASP A 367 18.43 9.00 0.95
N GLY A 368 19.49 8.47 1.55
CA GLY A 368 20.78 8.21 0.89
C GLY A 368 21.69 9.44 0.73
N ALA A 369 21.34 10.59 1.32
CA ALA A 369 22.16 11.80 1.20
C ALA A 369 23.56 11.61 1.78
N VAL A 370 24.55 12.14 1.06
CA VAL A 370 25.96 12.25 1.52
C VAL A 370 26.22 13.69 1.94
N LEU A 371 26.64 13.87 3.18
CA LEU A 371 26.81 15.17 3.84
C LEU A 371 28.29 15.38 4.19
N ASP A 372 28.86 16.48 3.73
CA ASP A 372 30.31 16.73 3.86
C ASP A 372 30.72 17.24 5.26
N GLY A 373 29.78 17.67 6.07
CA GLY A 373 30.05 18.28 7.37
C GLY A 373 29.41 17.55 8.55
N PRO A 374 29.86 17.83 9.78
CA PRO A 374 29.34 17.15 10.96
C PRO A 374 27.96 17.67 11.43
N ASN A 375 27.37 18.63 10.75
CA ASN A 375 26.04 19.13 11.07
C ASN A 375 25.05 18.58 10.06
N VAL A 376 24.04 17.88 10.56
CA VAL A 376 22.94 17.34 9.77
C VAL A 376 21.69 18.18 10.06
N GLU A 377 21.23 18.88 9.05
CA GLU A 377 19.97 19.64 9.12
C GLU A 377 18.84 18.71 8.69
N LEU A 378 17.87 18.52 9.59
CA LEU A 378 16.64 17.77 9.32
C LEU A 378 15.46 18.73 9.31
N GLU A 379 14.54 18.50 8.40
CA GLU A 379 13.25 19.18 8.36
C GLU A 379 12.14 18.23 7.97
N GLY A 380 10.92 18.58 8.34
CA GLY A 380 9.76 17.79 8.02
C GLY A 380 8.45 18.40 8.49
N ARG A 381 7.43 17.58 8.53
CA ARG A 381 6.11 17.96 9.03
C ARG A 381 5.59 16.96 10.05
N ALA A 382 4.83 17.49 10.99
CA ALA A 382 4.04 16.70 11.92
C ALA A 382 2.66 17.35 12.06
N SER A 383 1.64 16.53 12.16
CA SER A 383 0.27 16.97 12.38
C SER A 383 -0.45 15.99 13.30
N ASP A 384 -1.48 16.50 13.95
CA ASP A 384 -2.36 15.69 14.76
C ASP A 384 -3.80 16.09 14.46
N ARG A 385 -4.61 15.14 14.04
CA ARG A 385 -6.01 15.40 13.66
C ARG A 385 -6.90 15.72 14.85
N ASN A 386 -6.48 15.34 16.06
CA ASN A 386 -7.12 15.75 17.30
C ASN A 386 -6.69 17.14 17.76
N GLY A 387 -5.65 17.72 17.13
CA GLY A 387 -5.13 19.04 17.44
C GLY A 387 -4.33 19.13 18.73
N ASN A 388 -3.79 18.01 19.22
CA ASN A 388 -3.10 17.90 20.50
C ASN A 388 -1.64 17.42 20.36
N LEU A 389 -0.97 17.71 19.23
CA LEU A 389 0.46 17.43 19.03
C LEU A 389 1.29 18.07 20.15
N GLU A 390 2.07 17.26 20.89
CA GLU A 390 2.94 17.70 21.96
C GLU A 390 4.35 18.07 21.45
N GLY A 391 4.92 17.24 20.57
CA GLY A 391 6.26 17.49 20.05
C GLY A 391 6.80 16.41 19.12
N VAL A 392 8.00 16.68 18.60
CA VAL A 392 8.73 15.77 17.71
C VAL A 392 10.13 15.53 18.26
N THR A 393 10.55 14.27 18.33
CA THR A 393 11.91 13.88 18.74
C THR A 393 12.63 13.18 17.61
N ILE A 394 13.93 13.43 17.49
CA ILE A 394 14.78 12.84 16.46
C ILE A 394 15.70 11.78 17.07
N HIS A 395 15.83 10.65 16.39
CA HIS A 395 16.61 9.50 16.83
C HIS A 395 17.53 9.01 15.70
N ALA A 396 18.73 8.51 16.09
CA ALA A 396 19.59 7.74 15.22
C ALA A 396 19.47 6.26 15.60
N LEU A 397 18.90 5.45 14.74
CA LEU A 397 18.69 4.02 14.97
C LEU A 397 19.90 3.21 14.51
N SER A 398 20.26 2.21 15.29
CA SER A 398 21.19 1.16 14.85
C SER A 398 20.40 0.08 14.13
N GLY A 399 20.70 -0.14 12.85
CA GLY A 399 19.97 -1.07 11.99
C GLY A 399 18.83 -0.38 11.21
N PRO A 400 18.23 -1.06 10.23
CA PRO A 400 17.24 -0.45 9.34
C PRO A 400 15.91 -0.25 10.04
N TRP A 401 15.29 0.86 9.74
CA TRP A 401 14.00 1.25 10.27
C TRP A 401 12.82 0.38 9.75
N LEU A 402 12.94 -0.30 8.61
CA LEU A 402 11.95 -1.25 8.08
C LEU A 402 11.57 -2.33 9.10
N ASN A 403 12.49 -2.77 9.94
CA ASN A 403 12.21 -3.72 11.00
C ASN A 403 11.35 -3.17 12.12
N TRP A 404 11.36 -1.86 12.29
CA TRP A 404 10.56 -1.19 13.30
C TRP A 404 9.11 -1.06 12.84
N PHE A 405 8.91 -0.81 11.54
CA PHE A 405 7.56 -0.68 10.94
C PHE A 405 6.75 -1.98 10.93
N GLU A 406 7.39 -3.11 10.72
CA GLU A 406 6.70 -4.41 10.77
C GLU A 406 6.15 -4.75 12.17
N ARG A 407 6.65 -4.08 13.21
CA ARG A 407 6.19 -4.27 14.60
C ARG A 407 4.97 -3.42 14.97
N GLY A 408 4.60 -2.45 14.15
CA GLY A 408 3.53 -1.48 14.42
C GLY A 408 3.98 -0.34 15.35
N ASP A 409 3.36 0.82 15.22
CA ASP A 409 3.78 2.08 15.89
C ASP A 409 3.89 1.98 17.43
N ALA A 410 2.97 1.29 18.10
CA ALA A 410 3.00 1.12 19.55
C ALA A 410 4.22 0.30 20.02
N ALA A 411 4.54 -0.78 19.32
CA ALA A 411 5.71 -1.60 19.62
C ALA A 411 7.02 -0.88 19.30
N VAL A 412 7.01 0.03 18.33
CA VAL A 412 8.14 0.91 18.02
C VAL A 412 8.36 1.91 19.14
N ALA A 413 7.30 2.55 19.65
CA ALA A 413 7.39 3.50 20.75
C ALA A 413 7.94 2.89 22.04
N GLU A 414 7.55 1.63 22.35
CA GLU A 414 8.04 0.90 23.52
C GLU A 414 9.47 0.37 23.35
N ALA A 415 9.91 0.17 22.11
CA ALA A 415 11.20 -0.46 21.81
C ALA A 415 12.29 0.54 21.38
N ILE A 416 12.02 1.87 21.42
CA ILE A 416 13.05 2.89 21.12
C ILE A 416 14.18 2.73 22.13
N PRO A 417 15.39 2.32 21.72
CA PRO A 417 16.49 2.14 22.65
C PRO A 417 16.85 3.47 23.32
N GLU A 418 16.99 3.48 24.65
CA GLU A 418 17.65 4.59 25.35
C GLU A 418 19.04 4.82 24.73
N GLY A 419 19.38 6.07 24.44
CA GLY A 419 20.65 6.44 23.84
C GLY A 419 20.62 6.65 22.32
N THR A 420 19.52 6.39 21.63
CA THR A 420 19.34 6.75 20.21
C THR A 420 18.79 8.16 20.01
N ARG A 421 18.24 8.78 21.05
CA ARG A 421 17.63 10.10 20.99
C ARG A 421 18.69 11.19 20.78
N LEU A 422 18.58 11.93 19.68
CA LEU A 422 19.45 13.06 19.35
C LEU A 422 18.94 14.38 19.97
N GLY A 423 17.61 14.55 20.06
CA GLY A 423 17.03 15.75 20.65
C GLY A 423 15.57 15.97 20.27
N GLU A 424 15.07 17.16 20.62
CA GLU A 424 13.74 17.65 20.26
C GLU A 424 13.83 18.59 19.08
N ALA A 425 12.92 18.43 18.11
CA ALA A 425 12.77 19.33 16.99
C ALA A 425 12.00 20.60 17.38
N GLN A 426 12.29 21.69 16.71
CA GLN A 426 11.51 22.90 16.82
C GLN A 426 10.28 22.79 15.90
N VAL A 427 9.09 22.77 16.48
CA VAL A 427 7.82 22.66 15.74
C VAL A 427 7.19 24.03 15.63
N GLU A 428 6.91 24.47 14.39
CA GLU A 428 6.26 25.74 14.09
C GLU A 428 4.72 25.58 14.05
N PRO A 429 3.96 26.66 14.22
CA PRO A 429 2.53 26.66 13.90
C PRO A 429 2.31 26.20 12.46
N GLY A 430 1.43 25.20 12.25
CA GLY A 430 1.23 24.57 10.93
C GLY A 430 2.05 23.30 10.72
N GLY A 431 2.79 22.86 11.77
CA GLY A 431 3.36 21.52 11.83
C GLY A 431 4.69 21.33 11.10
N ARG A 432 5.26 22.37 10.50
CA ARG A 432 6.65 22.29 10.03
C ARG A 432 7.57 22.16 11.24
N TRP A 433 8.56 21.26 11.15
CA TRP A 433 9.56 21.13 12.18
C TRP A 433 10.97 21.12 11.59
N THR A 434 11.95 21.56 12.40
CA THR A 434 13.37 21.57 12.05
C THR A 434 14.20 21.06 13.21
N PHE A 435 15.31 20.41 12.90
CA PHE A 435 16.28 19.93 13.88
C PHE A 435 17.70 19.96 13.29
N THR A 436 18.66 20.45 14.07
CA THR A 436 20.09 20.41 13.70
C THR A 436 20.83 19.42 14.59
N TRP A 437 21.26 18.30 14.03
CA TRP A 437 22.18 17.40 14.72
C TRP A 437 23.60 17.92 14.59
N ARG A 438 24.13 18.52 15.66
CA ARG A 438 25.48 19.10 15.69
C ARG A 438 26.51 18.07 16.09
N GLY A 439 27.65 18.03 15.37
CA GLY A 439 28.74 17.11 15.65
C GLY A 439 28.39 15.65 15.38
N ALA A 440 27.57 15.39 14.35
CA ALA A 440 27.25 14.04 13.93
C ALA A 440 28.55 13.28 13.63
N PRO A 441 28.75 12.08 14.17
CA PRO A 441 29.92 11.27 13.87
C PRO A 441 30.03 10.98 12.38
N ALA A 442 31.22 10.92 11.84
CA ALA A 442 31.42 10.46 10.48
C ALA A 442 30.96 9.00 10.38
N GLY A 443 30.20 8.67 9.34
CA GLY A 443 29.66 7.33 9.16
C GLY A 443 28.25 7.33 8.58
N TYR A 444 27.68 6.15 8.56
CA TYR A 444 26.33 5.90 8.10
C TYR A 444 25.33 5.97 9.28
N HIS A 445 24.24 6.69 9.08
CA HIS A 445 23.22 6.87 10.11
C HIS A 445 21.80 6.67 9.54
N ASN A 446 20.98 5.96 10.28
CA ASN A 446 19.54 5.85 10.04
C ASN A 446 18.82 6.81 10.98
N LEU A 447 18.20 7.83 10.43
CA LEU A 447 17.49 8.85 11.19
C LEU A 447 15.98 8.67 11.10
N VAL A 448 15.29 8.88 12.22
CA VAL A 448 13.84 8.77 12.31
C VAL A 448 13.31 9.86 13.23
N ALA A 449 12.12 10.37 12.94
CA ALA A 449 11.40 11.28 13.80
C ALA A 449 10.22 10.57 14.46
N PHE A 450 9.97 10.86 15.73
CA PHE A 450 8.77 10.41 16.44
C PHE A 450 7.96 11.62 16.86
N ALA A 451 6.69 11.65 16.48
CA ALA A 451 5.72 12.61 17.01
C ALA A 451 4.97 12.00 18.18
N ARG A 452 4.76 12.79 19.22
CA ARG A 452 3.96 12.44 20.38
C ARG A 452 2.81 13.44 20.51
N ASP A 453 1.65 12.95 20.90
CA ASP A 453 0.51 13.78 21.29
C ASP A 453 0.34 13.87 22.81
N ALA A 454 -0.52 14.78 23.26
CA ALA A 454 -0.81 15.00 24.67
C ALA A 454 -1.58 13.84 25.35
N ALA A 455 -2.14 12.92 24.59
CA ALA A 455 -2.74 11.69 25.08
C ALA A 455 -1.71 10.55 25.24
N GLY A 456 -0.46 10.79 24.80
CA GLY A 456 0.65 9.85 24.89
C GLY A 456 0.79 8.90 23.71
N ALA A 457 -0.03 9.07 22.65
CA ALA A 457 0.14 8.28 21.43
C ALA A 457 1.39 8.74 20.66
N VAL A 458 2.10 7.80 20.04
CA VAL A 458 3.37 8.06 19.35
C VAL A 458 3.34 7.46 17.97
N ALA A 459 3.69 8.26 16.97
CA ALA A 459 3.87 7.81 15.59
C ALA A 459 5.32 7.99 15.14
N CYS A 460 5.73 7.15 14.19
CA CYS A 460 7.05 7.14 13.61
C CYS A 460 7.02 7.67 12.16
N SER A 461 8.03 8.44 11.77
CA SER A 461 8.18 8.95 10.41
C SER A 461 8.71 7.88 9.44
N ASN A 462 8.73 8.22 8.14
CA ASN A 462 9.69 7.59 7.22
C ASN A 462 11.12 7.73 7.80
N GLY A 463 11.93 6.68 7.64
CA GLY A 463 13.35 6.78 7.96
C GLY A 463 14.12 7.45 6.83
N VAL A 464 15.21 8.12 7.15
CA VAL A 464 16.19 8.60 6.17
C VAL A 464 17.58 8.11 6.52
N ARG A 465 18.29 7.64 5.51
CA ARG A 465 19.69 7.26 5.62
C ARG A 465 20.57 8.42 5.22
N VAL A 466 21.57 8.71 6.00
CA VAL A 466 22.57 9.72 5.66
C VAL A 466 23.97 9.17 5.87
N THR A 467 24.90 9.58 5.04
CA THR A 467 26.32 9.34 5.23
C THR A 467 26.99 10.66 5.56
N VAL A 468 27.63 10.75 6.72
CA VAL A 468 28.26 11.97 7.21
C VAL A 468 29.78 11.83 7.10
N GLY A 469 30.44 12.76 6.42
CA GLY A 469 31.89 12.89 6.40
C GLY A 469 32.66 11.76 5.71
N ILE A 470 31.97 10.79 5.06
CA ILE A 470 32.59 9.72 4.26
C ILE A 470 31.84 9.54 2.94
N GLY A 471 32.56 9.55 1.84
CA GLY A 471 31.98 9.34 0.51
C GLY A 471 31.75 7.87 0.19
N ASN A 472 30.59 7.49 -0.33
CA ASN A 472 30.36 6.16 -0.90
C ASN A 472 31.11 6.04 -2.26
N LEU A 473 32.14 5.24 -2.29
CA LEU A 473 32.97 5.02 -3.49
C LEU A 473 32.25 4.22 -4.57
N ALA A 474 31.20 3.48 -4.22
CA ALA A 474 30.41 2.64 -5.14
C ALA A 474 29.39 3.43 -5.96
N ARG A 475 28.96 4.60 -5.49
CA ARG A 475 27.83 5.33 -6.08
C ARG A 475 28.05 5.64 -7.57
N GLY A 476 27.11 5.18 -8.41
CA GLY A 476 27.14 5.39 -9.86
C GLY A 476 28.32 4.70 -10.56
N ARG A 477 28.90 3.66 -9.97
CA ARG A 477 29.99 2.88 -10.56
C ARG A 477 29.47 1.70 -11.37
N LEU A 478 30.34 1.20 -12.27
CA LEU A 478 30.01 0.01 -13.05
C LEU A 478 29.85 -1.20 -12.14
N VAL A 479 28.74 -1.89 -12.31
CA VAL A 479 28.39 -3.09 -11.57
C VAL A 479 28.37 -4.30 -12.52
N SER A 480 28.76 -5.44 -12.01
CA SER A 480 28.64 -6.75 -12.65
C SER A 480 28.16 -7.77 -11.64
N ALA A 481 27.46 -8.79 -12.10
CA ALA A 481 26.94 -9.86 -11.23
C ALA A 481 27.07 -11.22 -11.89
N SER A 482 27.01 -12.28 -11.08
CA SER A 482 26.95 -13.66 -11.57
C SER A 482 25.67 -13.95 -12.36
N SER A 483 24.58 -13.31 -11.97
CA SER A 483 23.27 -13.37 -12.64
C SER A 483 22.40 -12.19 -12.27
N THR A 484 21.36 -11.93 -13.06
CA THR A 484 20.29 -10.96 -12.77
C THR A 484 18.95 -11.59 -13.12
N SER A 485 17.96 -11.42 -12.29
CA SER A 485 16.60 -11.90 -12.51
C SER A 485 15.90 -11.08 -13.59
N GLU A 486 15.16 -11.72 -14.46
CA GLU A 486 14.27 -11.03 -15.43
C GLU A 486 13.11 -10.24 -14.76
N HIS A 487 12.88 -10.47 -13.47
CA HIS A 487 11.86 -9.79 -12.66
C HIS A 487 12.46 -8.85 -11.60
N GLY A 488 13.80 -8.69 -11.59
CA GLY A 488 14.52 -7.77 -10.71
C GLY A 488 14.81 -6.45 -11.39
N GLY A 489 15.36 -5.50 -10.65
CA GLY A 489 15.85 -4.25 -11.20
C GLY A 489 17.16 -4.41 -11.98
N GLU A 490 17.67 -3.29 -12.46
CA GLU A 490 18.94 -3.24 -13.19
C GLU A 490 20.14 -3.48 -12.24
N LEU A 491 21.31 -3.75 -12.81
CA LEU A 491 22.53 -4.02 -12.02
C LEU A 491 22.98 -2.82 -11.19
N ASP A 492 22.87 -1.64 -11.74
CA ASP A 492 23.26 -0.37 -11.14
C ASP A 492 22.32 0.12 -10.04
N ASP A 493 21.11 -0.44 -9.94
CA ASP A 493 20.19 -0.19 -8.83
C ASP A 493 20.82 -0.49 -7.45
N ALA A 494 21.79 -1.37 -7.39
CA ALA A 494 22.50 -1.67 -6.15
C ALA A 494 23.51 -0.59 -5.71
N VAL A 495 23.78 0.44 -6.52
CA VAL A 495 24.77 1.52 -6.26
C VAL A 495 24.28 2.89 -6.72
N ASP A 496 22.99 3.05 -7.02
CA ASP A 496 22.41 4.30 -7.53
C ASP A 496 22.07 5.30 -6.41
N GLY A 497 22.01 4.82 -5.17
CA GLY A 497 21.63 5.59 -3.98
C GLY A 497 20.13 5.77 -3.83
N ASP A 498 19.30 5.10 -4.64
CA ASP A 498 17.84 5.02 -4.44
C ASP A 498 17.51 3.81 -3.56
N PRO A 499 16.94 4.02 -2.36
CA PRO A 499 16.60 2.92 -1.45
C PRO A 499 15.44 2.05 -1.92
N ASN A 500 14.79 2.41 -3.03
CA ASN A 500 13.60 1.72 -3.54
C ASN A 500 13.89 0.84 -4.76
N THR A 501 15.06 0.99 -5.36
CA THR A 501 15.58 0.13 -6.42
C THR A 501 16.42 -0.98 -5.83
N MET A 502 16.58 -2.10 -6.51
CA MET A 502 17.39 -3.20 -6.01
C MET A 502 17.83 -4.17 -7.11
N TRP A 503 19.04 -4.67 -7.01
CA TRP A 503 19.46 -5.81 -7.79
C TRP A 503 18.89 -7.13 -7.22
N TRP A 504 18.48 -8.05 -8.12
CA TRP A 504 18.07 -9.41 -7.80
C TRP A 504 18.92 -10.41 -8.57
N SER A 505 19.47 -11.42 -7.89
CA SER A 505 20.07 -12.56 -8.57
C SER A 505 19.00 -13.46 -9.19
N ASP A 506 19.34 -14.17 -10.24
CA ASP A 506 18.46 -15.22 -10.81
C ASP A 506 18.37 -16.42 -9.84
N LYS A 507 17.17 -16.70 -9.39
CA LYS A 507 16.88 -17.83 -8.50
C LYS A 507 17.20 -19.20 -9.08
N ALA A 508 17.26 -19.32 -10.42
CA ALA A 508 17.55 -20.58 -11.12
C ALA A 508 19.06 -20.90 -11.13
N GLN A 509 19.91 -19.92 -10.82
CA GLN A 509 21.35 -20.12 -10.79
C GLN A 509 21.81 -20.69 -9.44
N PRO A 510 22.76 -21.64 -9.42
CA PRO A 510 23.30 -22.20 -8.19
C PRO A 510 24.16 -21.20 -7.42
N ASP A 511 24.39 -21.46 -6.14
CA ASP A 511 25.40 -20.76 -5.35
C ASP A 511 26.82 -21.25 -5.73
N PRO A 512 27.86 -20.40 -5.59
CA PRO A 512 27.77 -19.01 -5.09
C PRO A 512 27.30 -18.02 -6.16
N GLN A 513 26.59 -16.97 -5.72
CA GLN A 513 26.24 -15.82 -6.53
C GLN A 513 27.03 -14.59 -6.03
N TRP A 514 27.26 -13.62 -6.91
CA TRP A 514 28.05 -12.45 -6.54
C TRP A 514 27.58 -11.18 -7.25
N LEU A 515 27.82 -10.04 -6.59
CA LEU A 515 27.65 -8.68 -7.10
C LEU A 515 28.97 -7.93 -6.92
N ALA A 516 29.51 -7.35 -7.97
CA ALA A 516 30.84 -6.70 -7.97
C ALA A 516 30.77 -5.27 -8.55
N VAL A 517 31.53 -4.36 -7.92
CA VAL A 517 31.65 -2.95 -8.31
C VAL A 517 33.07 -2.69 -8.80
N ASP A 518 33.24 -2.04 -9.95
CA ASP A 518 34.49 -1.47 -10.43
C ASP A 518 34.58 0.00 -10.02
N LEU A 519 35.49 0.34 -9.11
CA LEU A 519 35.73 1.70 -8.62
C LEU A 519 36.40 2.61 -9.67
N GLY A 520 36.75 2.07 -10.85
CA GLY A 520 37.40 2.77 -11.95
C GLY A 520 38.92 2.91 -11.80
N SER A 521 39.43 2.94 -10.58
CA SER A 521 40.85 2.99 -10.24
C SER A 521 41.10 2.35 -8.88
N ALA A 522 42.37 2.06 -8.58
CA ALA A 522 42.75 1.59 -7.25
C ALA A 522 42.42 2.66 -6.19
N ARG A 523 41.67 2.28 -5.17
CA ARG A 523 41.27 3.10 -4.04
C ARG A 523 41.56 2.37 -2.74
N THR A 524 41.75 3.11 -1.66
CA THR A 524 41.72 2.54 -0.32
C THR A 524 40.28 2.13 0.02
N VAL A 525 40.08 0.90 0.47
CA VAL A 525 38.80 0.37 0.91
C VAL A 525 38.98 -0.24 2.29
N GLY A 526 38.20 0.24 3.29
CA GLY A 526 38.27 -0.21 4.68
C GLY A 526 36.91 -0.63 5.23
N GLY A 527 35.85 -0.62 4.40
CA GLY A 527 34.57 -1.14 4.80
C GLY A 527 33.51 -1.11 3.71
N VAL A 528 32.45 -1.87 3.95
CA VAL A 528 31.26 -1.90 3.09
C VAL A 528 29.98 -1.84 3.92
N SER A 529 28.92 -1.26 3.35
CA SER A 529 27.54 -1.42 3.83
C SER A 529 26.74 -2.20 2.80
N VAL A 530 25.85 -3.08 3.26
CA VAL A 530 24.95 -3.83 2.38
C VAL A 530 23.54 -3.74 2.93
N THR A 531 22.64 -3.14 2.18
CA THR A 531 21.23 -3.11 2.52
C THR A 531 20.49 -4.21 1.77
N TRP A 532 19.91 -5.14 2.51
CA TRP A 532 19.26 -6.33 1.97
C TRP A 532 17.74 -6.17 1.95
N TRP A 533 17.08 -6.83 1.00
CA TRP A 533 15.65 -7.11 1.06
C TRP A 533 15.37 -8.49 1.70
N LYS A 534 14.13 -8.97 1.59
CA LYS A 534 13.66 -10.26 2.18
C LYS A 534 14.49 -11.48 1.76
N ALA A 535 15.03 -11.48 0.54
CA ALA A 535 15.89 -12.54 0.01
C ALA A 535 17.37 -12.18 0.22
N TYR A 536 17.81 -12.15 1.46
CA TYR A 536 19.17 -11.80 1.84
C TYR A 536 20.15 -13.00 1.86
N ALA A 537 21.44 -12.72 1.90
CA ALA A 537 22.45 -13.74 2.12
C ALA A 537 22.58 -14.08 3.61
N ARG A 538 22.40 -15.37 3.96
CA ARG A 538 22.71 -15.88 5.30
C ARG A 538 24.20 -15.97 5.54
N ALA A 539 24.97 -16.27 4.48
CA ALA A 539 26.42 -16.34 4.50
C ALA A 539 26.98 -15.68 3.23
N TYR A 540 27.95 -14.82 3.41
CA TYR A 540 28.64 -14.16 2.31
C TYR A 540 29.98 -13.61 2.76
N THR A 541 30.89 -13.33 1.78
CA THR A 541 32.17 -12.70 2.00
C THR A 541 32.30 -11.42 1.20
N VAL A 542 33.05 -10.47 1.72
CA VAL A 542 33.53 -9.29 1.00
C VAL A 542 34.89 -9.62 0.43
N GLN A 543 35.02 -9.49 -0.87
CA GLN A 543 36.26 -9.78 -1.57
C GLN A 543 36.70 -8.57 -2.38
N VAL A 544 38.01 -8.39 -2.49
CA VAL A 544 38.63 -7.29 -3.22
C VAL A 544 39.56 -7.81 -4.29
N SER A 545 39.74 -7.01 -5.35
CA SER A 545 40.65 -7.34 -6.44
C SER A 545 41.29 -6.07 -7.04
N SER A 546 42.49 -6.19 -7.56
CA SER A 546 43.15 -5.14 -8.34
C SER A 546 42.82 -5.20 -9.84
N ASP A 547 42.46 -6.39 -10.36
CA ASP A 547 42.33 -6.68 -11.79
C ASP A 547 40.96 -7.28 -12.19
N GLY A 548 40.06 -7.51 -11.20
CA GLY A 548 38.76 -8.12 -11.41
C GLY A 548 38.79 -9.64 -11.64
N SER A 549 39.96 -10.27 -11.64
CA SER A 549 40.13 -11.70 -11.90
C SER A 549 40.64 -12.48 -10.68
N GLN A 550 41.62 -11.93 -9.95
CA GLN A 550 42.14 -12.51 -8.72
C GLN A 550 41.47 -11.85 -7.51
N TRP A 551 40.75 -12.63 -6.76
CA TRP A 551 39.94 -12.15 -5.63
C TRP A 551 40.54 -12.59 -4.29
N ARG A 552 40.58 -11.66 -3.35
CA ARG A 552 41.01 -11.90 -1.97
C ARG A 552 39.91 -11.53 -1.01
N GLU A 553 39.59 -12.42 -0.10
CA GLU A 553 38.64 -12.16 0.98
C GLU A 553 39.24 -11.19 2.00
N VAL A 554 38.45 -10.22 2.44
CA VAL A 554 38.80 -9.23 3.46
C VAL A 554 37.90 -9.27 4.67
N ALA A 555 36.67 -9.76 4.51
CA ALA A 555 35.71 -9.97 5.60
C ALA A 555 34.65 -11.00 5.19
N GLY A 556 34.01 -11.60 6.19
CA GLY A 556 32.93 -12.55 5.95
C GLY A 556 31.86 -12.52 7.06
N ILE A 557 30.63 -12.85 6.69
CA ILE A 557 29.53 -13.05 7.62
C ILE A 557 29.02 -14.47 7.44
N GLU A 558 28.94 -15.21 8.55
CA GLU A 558 28.34 -16.52 8.64
C GLU A 558 27.09 -16.47 9.53
N ASN A 559 26.05 -17.19 9.14
CA ASN A 559 24.81 -17.31 9.91
C ASN A 559 24.14 -15.96 10.27
N ARG A 560 24.07 -15.04 9.29
CA ARG A 560 23.33 -13.81 9.43
C ARG A 560 21.89 -14.12 9.87
N ARG A 561 21.45 -13.52 10.99
CA ARG A 561 20.12 -13.73 11.59
C ARG A 561 19.26 -12.46 11.57
N ASN A 562 19.71 -11.43 10.88
CA ASN A 562 19.02 -10.15 10.85
C ASN A 562 17.72 -10.24 10.03
N HIS A 563 16.81 -9.31 10.28
CA HIS A 563 15.54 -9.25 9.60
C HIS A 563 15.66 -8.70 8.17
N PRO A 564 14.69 -8.96 7.28
CA PRO A 564 14.65 -8.36 5.96
C PRO A 564 14.76 -6.84 6.01
N GLY A 565 15.53 -6.26 5.10
CA GLY A 565 15.78 -4.81 5.05
C GLY A 565 16.92 -4.31 5.95
N ASP A 566 17.58 -5.17 6.74
CA ASP A 566 18.73 -4.78 7.55
C ASP A 566 19.94 -4.42 6.69
N SER A 567 20.69 -3.40 7.14
CA SER A 567 21.98 -3.08 6.57
C SER A 567 23.09 -3.69 7.42
N ASP A 568 23.96 -4.43 6.76
CA ASP A 568 25.21 -4.85 7.37
C ASP A 568 26.25 -3.76 7.20
N LEU A 569 26.98 -3.45 8.25
CA LEU A 569 28.11 -2.54 8.23
C LEU A 569 29.37 -3.33 8.57
N ILE A 570 30.19 -3.60 7.57
CA ILE A 570 31.37 -4.48 7.67
C ILE A 570 32.61 -3.65 7.59
N ARG A 571 33.39 -3.70 8.66
CA ARG A 571 34.70 -3.05 8.75
C ARG A 571 35.81 -4.06 8.59
N PHE A 572 36.88 -3.66 7.93
CA PHE A 572 38.11 -4.45 7.81
C PHE A 572 39.33 -3.54 7.68
N GLU A 573 40.52 -4.09 7.85
CA GLU A 573 41.77 -3.36 7.67
C GLU A 573 41.83 -2.77 6.24
N PRO A 574 42.08 -1.45 6.10
CA PRO A 574 42.09 -0.80 4.79
C PRO A 574 43.05 -1.44 3.80
N VAL A 575 42.55 -1.68 2.60
CA VAL A 575 43.31 -2.31 1.51
C VAL A 575 43.21 -1.51 0.22
N GLN A 576 44.21 -1.60 -0.65
CA GLN A 576 44.16 -1.06 -1.99
C GLN A 576 43.42 -2.03 -2.90
N ALA A 577 42.35 -1.55 -3.53
CA ALA A 577 41.54 -2.34 -4.45
C ALA A 577 40.91 -1.47 -5.54
N ARG A 578 40.71 -2.03 -6.72
CA ARG A 578 39.91 -1.44 -7.78
C ARG A 578 38.50 -2.07 -7.83
N HIS A 579 38.42 -3.35 -7.54
CA HIS A 579 37.14 -4.07 -7.58
C HIS A 579 36.80 -4.59 -6.18
N VAL A 580 35.53 -4.48 -5.82
CA VAL A 580 34.97 -5.00 -4.58
C VAL A 580 33.73 -5.84 -4.91
N ARG A 581 33.60 -7.03 -4.34
CA ARG A 581 32.40 -7.85 -4.54
C ARG A 581 31.86 -8.44 -3.25
N LEU A 582 30.56 -8.60 -3.24
CA LEU A 582 29.83 -9.48 -2.34
C LEU A 582 29.81 -10.87 -2.98
N HIS A 583 30.28 -11.88 -2.27
CA HIS A 583 30.29 -13.26 -2.72
C HIS A 583 29.38 -14.07 -1.79
N CYS A 584 28.13 -14.33 -2.24
CA CYS A 584 27.05 -14.91 -1.45
C CYS A 584 27.06 -16.42 -1.58
N THR A 585 27.16 -17.14 -0.45
CA THR A 585 27.32 -18.60 -0.39
C THR A 585 26.16 -19.31 0.30
N GLY A 586 25.28 -18.59 0.96
CA GLY A 586 24.14 -19.19 1.68
C GLY A 586 22.90 -18.29 1.64
N ARG A 587 21.80 -18.84 1.18
CA ARG A 587 20.50 -18.16 1.07
C ARG A 587 19.72 -18.22 2.37
N ALA A 588 18.96 -17.17 2.66
CA ALA A 588 18.14 -17.09 3.87
C ALA A 588 16.71 -17.60 3.66
N VAL A 589 16.23 -17.62 2.42
CA VAL A 589 14.85 -17.96 2.05
C VAL A 589 14.80 -19.05 0.97
N ASP A 590 13.73 -19.84 0.98
CA ASP A 590 13.58 -20.99 0.07
C ASP A 590 13.28 -20.58 -1.39
N TRP A 591 12.86 -19.35 -1.65
CA TRP A 591 12.64 -18.81 -3.01
C TRP A 591 13.92 -18.43 -3.74
N GLN A 592 15.06 -18.65 -3.10
CA GLN A 592 16.34 -18.84 -3.74
C GLN A 592 16.91 -17.67 -4.55
N ALA A 593 16.68 -16.40 -4.16
CA ALA A 593 17.35 -15.23 -4.73
C ALA A 593 18.22 -14.54 -3.68
N TYR A 594 19.10 -13.64 -4.14
CA TYR A 594 19.70 -12.59 -3.33
C TYR A 594 19.20 -11.25 -3.84
N THR A 595 18.92 -10.33 -2.93
CA THR A 595 18.43 -8.99 -3.29
C THR A 595 19.16 -7.95 -2.48
N VAL A 596 19.77 -6.99 -3.18
CA VAL A 596 20.52 -5.89 -2.57
C VAL A 596 19.90 -4.58 -3.00
N PHE A 597 19.39 -3.81 -2.05
CA PHE A 597 18.94 -2.44 -2.28
C PHE A 597 20.11 -1.49 -2.53
N GLU A 598 21.16 -1.57 -1.70
CA GLU A 598 22.29 -0.68 -1.81
C GLU A 598 23.56 -1.36 -1.31
N LEU A 599 24.64 -1.21 -2.06
CA LEU A 599 26.00 -1.59 -1.70
C LEU A 599 26.85 -0.32 -1.56
N GLY A 600 27.18 0.05 -0.35
CA GLY A 600 28.12 1.13 -0.06
C GLY A 600 29.55 0.59 0.09
N ILE A 601 30.52 1.32 -0.45
CA ILE A 601 31.97 1.04 -0.33
C ILE A 601 32.69 2.28 0.19
N TYR A 602 33.49 2.15 1.22
CA TYR A 602 34.10 3.27 1.95
C TYR A 602 35.60 3.11 2.15
N GLU A 603 36.33 4.24 2.15
CA GLU A 603 37.76 4.25 2.48
C GLU A 603 38.02 3.80 3.92
N ALA A 604 37.18 4.25 4.83
CA ALA A 604 37.12 3.82 6.22
C ALA A 604 35.72 4.03 6.76
N ILE A 605 35.27 3.19 7.65
CA ILE A 605 34.05 3.37 8.42
C ILE A 605 34.45 3.61 9.87
N PRO A 606 34.19 4.79 10.45
CA PRO A 606 34.47 5.08 11.85
C PRO A 606 33.82 4.06 12.81
N GLU A 607 34.42 3.91 14.03
CA GLU A 607 33.92 3.03 15.08
C GLU A 607 32.51 3.42 15.56
#